data_36c38a8310d2cf57d4db42e732af937f
#
_entry.id   36c38a8310d2cf57d4db42e732af937f
#
_cell.length_a   1.000
_cell.length_b   1.000
_cell.length_c   1.000
_cell.angle_alpha   90.00
_cell.angle_beta   90.00
_cell.angle_gamma   90.00
#
_symmetry.space_group_name_H-M   'P 1'
#
loop_
_entity.id
_entity.type
_entity.pdbx_description
1 polymer ?
#
loop_
_entity_poly.entity_id
_entity_poly.type
_entity_poly.pdbx_seq_one_letter_code
_entity_poly.pdbx_strand_id
1 'polypeptide(L)'
;NSVKRTTAAILATMMIGTGMYAPIADHYNLFSQTSITAEAASVGKVTGLKSNTLSNSEIKLKWSKVKGASGYTVYMRKNGKYNKVADTKSTTYTVKKLPNATRENFKVRAYKNVNGKKLYGSYSSNWNTATNPQPCKGLKVSSVNSDSIKLSWTKIGCTNYRVFQYISGEWKEIGKTTGTSYTIKKLTPQTEYKFKIRACKKDDKKKCNNHYGKHSKVVAATTRSDKITQADIDAMKAELTAYSREKATYIKEHYTEFWKYGIDYNTVEELFSMLENESTPENSSYSDVYTIQFDEKNIDDMTKIFKEQIDYEYKKNNDVYYVVYVETCPDGHRVNPNPCWAVY
;
A
#
# COMPACT_ATOMS: atom_id res chain seq x y z
N ASN A 1 25.62 20.46 36.15
CA ASN A 1 24.81 21.67 36.07
C ASN A 1 23.50 21.43 36.82
N SER A 2 23.49 22.03 38.00
CA SER A 2 22.45 22.00 39.02
C SER A 2 21.21 22.76 38.52
N VAL A 3 20.09 22.08 38.40
CA VAL A 3 18.79 22.71 38.19
C VAL A 3 18.23 23.06 39.56
N LYS A 4 18.22 24.37 39.84
CA LYS A 4 17.64 24.92 41.06
C LYS A 4 16.15 24.59 41.14
N ARG A 5 15.77 23.91 42.22
CA ARG A 5 14.39 23.74 42.61
C ARG A 5 13.90 25.08 43.19
N THR A 6 13.03 25.74 42.47
CA THR A 6 12.31 26.93 42.98
C THR A 6 11.17 26.46 43.85
N THR A 7 11.32 26.49 45.14
CA THR A 7 10.24 26.34 46.12
C THR A 7 9.50 27.67 46.19
N ALA A 8 8.27 27.70 45.69
CA ALA A 8 7.39 28.84 45.90
C ALA A 8 6.84 28.77 47.36
N ALA A 9 7.42 29.53 48.24
CA ALA A 9 6.85 29.81 49.56
C ALA A 9 5.76 30.87 49.38
N ILE A 10 4.52 30.50 49.66
CA ILE A 10 3.43 31.46 49.76
C ILE A 10 3.51 32.06 51.19
N LEU A 11 4.06 33.27 51.32
CA LEU A 11 3.96 34.07 52.53
C LEU A 11 2.51 34.59 52.62
N ALA A 12 1.76 34.10 53.59
CA ALA A 12 0.51 34.71 53.99
C ALA A 12 0.86 35.88 54.91
N THR A 13 0.84 37.10 54.40
CA THR A 13 1.01 38.34 55.20
C THR A 13 -0.34 38.64 55.85
N MET A 14 -0.50 38.35 57.13
CA MET A 14 -1.58 38.96 57.94
C MET A 14 -1.12 40.36 58.36
N MET A 15 -1.78 41.40 57.90
CA MET A 15 -1.70 42.73 58.51
C MET A 15 -2.41 42.68 59.85
N ILE A 16 -1.67 42.86 60.87
CA ILE A 16 -2.21 43.19 62.19
C ILE A 16 -2.04 44.66 62.38
N GLY A 17 -3.20 45.33 62.51
CA GLY A 17 -3.25 46.78 62.82
C GLY A 17 -2.67 47.08 64.20
N THR A 18 -1.99 48.19 64.25
CA THR A 18 -1.37 48.78 65.45
C THR A 18 -2.41 49.08 66.52
N GLY A 19 -2.20 48.55 67.70
CA GLY A 19 -2.87 48.95 68.90
C GLY A 19 -2.04 48.45 70.10
N MET A 20 -1.44 49.45 70.83
CA MET A 20 -0.64 49.23 72.05
C MET A 20 -1.49 48.44 73.07
N TYR A 21 -0.85 47.54 73.82
CA TYR A 21 -0.79 47.43 75.28
C TYR A 21 0.11 46.25 75.68
N ALA A 22 0.93 46.52 76.72
CA ALA A 22 1.93 45.66 77.27
C ALA A 22 1.38 44.55 78.19
N PRO A 23 2.21 43.81 78.93
CA PRO A 23 2.29 42.33 78.74
C PRO A 23 1.49 41.64 79.83
N ILE A 24 0.86 40.58 79.46
CA ILE A 24 0.51 39.52 80.44
C ILE A 24 1.16 38.23 79.90
N ALA A 25 2.27 37.91 80.62
CA ALA A 25 2.86 36.60 80.50
C ALA A 25 1.92 35.58 81.13
N ASP A 26 2.04 34.38 80.66
CA ASP A 26 1.59 33.10 81.21
C ASP A 26 0.14 32.69 80.92
N HIS A 27 0.13 31.52 80.36
CA HIS A 27 -0.97 30.60 80.13
C HIS A 27 -1.85 30.86 78.90
N TYR A 28 -1.28 30.54 77.72
CA TYR A 28 -2.01 29.76 76.71
C TYR A 28 -1.00 29.24 75.71
N ASN A 29 -0.58 28.00 75.97
CA ASN A 29 0.03 27.16 74.94
C ASN A 29 -1.04 26.76 73.90
N LEU A 30 -1.47 27.75 73.11
CA LEU A 30 -2.64 27.57 72.22
C LEU A 30 -2.22 27.70 70.74
N PHE A 31 -0.99 27.47 70.42
CA PHE A 31 -0.58 27.21 69.06
C PHE A 31 0.41 26.03 69.10
N SER A 32 -0.15 24.84 69.37
CA SER A 32 0.48 23.71 68.69
C SER A 32 0.48 24.09 67.21
N GLN A 33 1.60 24.49 66.72
CA GLN A 33 1.81 24.57 65.29
C GLN A 33 1.65 23.19 64.68
N THR A 34 0.39 22.80 64.47
CA THR A 34 0.11 21.87 63.42
C THR A 34 0.52 22.63 62.15
N SER A 35 1.78 22.50 61.79
CA SER A 35 2.20 22.81 60.42
C SER A 35 1.32 21.96 59.53
N ILE A 36 0.21 22.55 59.12
CA ILE A 36 -0.53 21.99 57.97
C ILE A 36 0.44 22.21 56.80
N THR A 37 1.40 21.30 56.67
CA THR A 37 2.05 21.09 55.40
C THR A 37 0.93 20.71 54.45
N ALA A 38 0.37 21.72 53.79
CA ALA A 38 -0.42 21.52 52.61
C ALA A 38 0.52 20.76 51.65
N GLU A 39 0.56 19.43 51.80
CA GLU A 39 1.22 18.58 50.84
C GLU A 39 0.53 18.92 49.52
N ALA A 40 1.19 19.80 48.76
CA ALA A 40 0.72 20.18 47.45
C ALA A 40 0.58 18.85 46.70
N ALA A 41 -0.65 18.40 46.59
CA ALA A 41 -0.98 17.06 46.10
C ALA A 41 -0.56 16.98 44.64
N SER A 42 0.75 16.83 44.42
CA SER A 42 1.32 16.71 43.09
C SER A 42 0.85 15.38 42.48
N VAL A 43 0.26 15.48 41.31
CA VAL A 43 -0.15 14.31 40.58
C VAL A 43 1.05 13.76 39.81
N GLY A 44 1.40 12.50 40.06
CA GLY A 44 2.55 11.86 39.44
C GLY A 44 2.44 11.80 37.89
N LYS A 45 3.60 11.66 37.27
CA LYS A 45 3.72 11.47 35.82
C LYS A 45 3.17 10.10 35.42
N VAL A 46 2.44 10.01 34.30
CA VAL A 46 2.06 8.75 33.70
C VAL A 46 3.27 8.09 33.06
N THR A 47 3.51 6.81 33.39
CA THR A 47 4.57 5.97 32.86
C THR A 47 4.01 4.72 32.17
N GLY A 48 4.83 3.96 31.46
CA GLY A 48 4.46 2.69 30.86
C GLY A 48 3.42 2.80 29.73
N LEU A 49 3.26 3.98 29.10
CA LEU A 49 2.36 4.11 27.97
C LEU A 49 2.78 3.19 26.83
N LYS A 50 1.85 2.31 26.42
CA LYS A 50 1.98 1.35 25.31
C LYS A 50 0.68 1.32 24.52
N SER A 51 0.74 0.77 23.31
CA SER A 51 -0.46 0.55 22.48
C SER A 51 -0.53 -0.87 21.97
N ASN A 52 -1.76 -1.30 21.69
CA ASN A 52 -2.08 -2.46 20.87
C ASN A 52 -3.02 -2.00 19.75
N THR A 53 -2.62 -2.18 18.51
CA THR A 53 -3.47 -1.87 17.36
C THR A 53 -4.47 -3.01 17.16
N LEU A 54 -5.75 -2.70 17.33
CA LEU A 54 -6.83 -3.68 17.26
C LEU A 54 -7.31 -3.89 15.82
N SER A 55 -7.32 -2.82 15.03
CA SER A 55 -7.85 -2.87 13.67
C SER A 55 -7.24 -1.76 12.80
N ASN A 56 -7.80 -1.57 11.62
CA ASN A 56 -7.46 -0.45 10.74
C ASN A 56 -8.03 0.91 11.19
N SER A 57 -8.81 0.94 12.27
CA SER A 57 -9.44 2.16 12.77
C SER A 57 -9.44 2.28 14.30
N GLU A 58 -8.84 1.31 15.02
CA GLU A 58 -8.87 1.29 16.48
C GLU A 58 -7.49 0.96 17.07
N ILE A 59 -7.11 1.74 18.08
CA ILE A 59 -5.89 1.56 18.87
C ILE A 59 -6.24 1.57 20.34
N LYS A 60 -5.91 0.51 21.08
CA LYS A 60 -6.03 0.42 22.53
C LYS A 60 -4.73 0.89 23.18
N LEU A 61 -4.82 1.92 23.99
CA LEU A 61 -3.74 2.42 24.83
C LEU A 61 -3.81 1.77 26.21
N LYS A 62 -2.67 1.58 26.85
CA LYS A 62 -2.52 1.10 28.22
C LYS A 62 -1.34 1.82 28.88
N TRP A 63 -1.46 2.14 30.17
CA TRP A 63 -0.42 2.80 30.97
C TRP A 63 -0.44 2.32 32.41
N SER A 64 0.59 2.69 33.17
CA SER A 64 0.70 2.35 34.58
C SER A 64 -0.19 3.24 35.42
N LYS A 65 -0.80 2.66 36.48
CA LYS A 65 -1.62 3.40 37.45
C LYS A 65 -0.76 4.43 38.18
N VAL A 66 -1.26 5.64 38.30
CA VAL A 66 -0.65 6.72 39.11
C VAL A 66 -1.34 6.75 40.47
N LYS A 67 -0.57 6.68 41.57
CA LYS A 67 -1.10 6.70 42.93
C LYS A 67 -1.85 8.01 43.18
N GLY A 68 -3.03 7.95 43.75
CA GLY A 68 -3.85 9.12 44.07
C GLY A 68 -4.51 9.83 42.87
N ALA A 69 -4.38 9.32 41.66
CA ALA A 69 -5.08 9.89 40.51
C ALA A 69 -6.58 9.60 40.56
N SER A 70 -7.39 10.61 40.29
CA SER A 70 -8.86 10.48 40.11
C SER A 70 -9.21 9.99 38.70
N GLY A 71 -8.30 10.18 37.76
CA GLY A 71 -8.47 9.75 36.37
C GLY A 71 -7.33 10.22 35.47
N TYR A 72 -7.51 10.01 34.18
CA TYR A 72 -6.52 10.29 33.14
C TYR A 72 -7.17 11.01 31.98
N THR A 73 -6.39 11.90 31.34
CA THR A 73 -6.78 12.52 30.08
C THR A 73 -5.84 12.04 28.97
N VAL A 74 -6.44 11.49 27.92
CA VAL A 74 -5.76 11.01 26.72
C VAL A 74 -5.70 12.13 25.67
N TYR A 75 -4.55 12.31 25.08
CA TYR A 75 -4.32 13.29 24.01
C TYR A 75 -3.76 12.59 22.76
N MET A 76 -4.19 13.08 21.62
CA MET A 76 -3.70 12.66 20.31
C MET A 76 -3.17 13.88 19.53
N ARG A 77 -2.05 13.73 18.84
CA ARG A 77 -1.49 14.79 18.00
C ARG A 77 -2.24 14.85 16.67
N LYS A 78 -2.82 16.00 16.36
CA LYS A 78 -3.47 16.28 15.08
C LYS A 78 -3.07 17.69 14.62
N ASN A 79 -2.65 17.84 13.36
CA ASN A 79 -2.21 19.12 12.80
C ASN A 79 -1.12 19.82 13.66
N GLY A 80 -0.12 19.04 14.10
CA GLY A 80 0.99 19.57 14.90
C GLY A 80 0.71 19.78 16.38
N LYS A 81 -0.56 19.81 16.82
CA LYS A 81 -0.99 20.09 18.21
C LYS A 81 -1.58 18.85 18.87
N TYR A 82 -1.45 18.75 20.20
CA TYR A 82 -2.08 17.71 21.00
C TYR A 82 -3.48 18.13 21.43
N ASN A 83 -4.48 17.43 20.94
CA ASN A 83 -5.86 17.64 21.27
C ASN A 83 -6.34 16.57 22.26
N LYS A 84 -7.19 16.94 23.19
CA LYS A 84 -7.85 16.02 24.10
C LYS A 84 -8.76 15.08 23.31
N VAL A 85 -8.59 13.76 23.56
CA VAL A 85 -9.46 12.71 23.02
C VAL A 85 -10.53 12.31 24.01
N ALA A 86 -10.13 12.05 25.25
CA ALA A 86 -11.05 11.61 26.29
C ALA A 86 -10.50 11.79 27.71
N ASP A 87 -11.39 11.78 28.68
CA ASP A 87 -11.11 11.49 30.08
C ASP A 87 -11.55 10.06 30.41
N THR A 88 -10.81 9.38 31.27
CA THR A 88 -11.14 8.02 31.72
C THR A 88 -10.65 7.79 33.15
N LYS A 89 -11.34 6.95 33.90
CA LYS A 89 -10.87 6.45 35.21
C LYS A 89 -10.02 5.19 35.08
N SER A 90 -10.07 4.54 33.92
CA SER A 90 -9.29 3.33 33.60
C SER A 90 -7.86 3.66 33.24
N THR A 91 -6.95 2.70 33.41
CA THR A 91 -5.57 2.76 32.89
C THR A 91 -5.46 2.27 31.44
N THR A 92 -6.61 2.11 30.76
CA THR A 92 -6.69 1.78 29.35
C THR A 92 -7.73 2.65 28.66
N TYR A 93 -7.53 2.91 27.36
CA TYR A 93 -8.52 3.60 26.54
C TYR A 93 -8.39 3.15 25.08
N THR A 94 -9.52 2.90 24.42
CA THR A 94 -9.52 2.56 22.98
C THR A 94 -9.94 3.79 22.18
N VAL A 95 -9.01 4.29 21.38
CA VAL A 95 -9.27 5.34 20.39
C VAL A 95 -9.85 4.69 19.15
N LYS A 96 -11.02 5.16 18.71
CA LYS A 96 -11.77 4.63 17.57
C LYS A 96 -11.87 5.64 16.43
N LYS A 97 -12.36 5.18 15.28
CA LYS A 97 -12.58 6.00 14.08
C LYS A 97 -11.30 6.68 13.57
N LEU A 98 -10.16 6.03 13.75
CA LEU A 98 -8.89 6.48 13.21
C LEU A 98 -8.81 6.16 11.71
N PRO A 99 -8.10 6.97 10.91
CA PRO A 99 -7.81 6.65 9.52
C PRO A 99 -6.98 5.36 9.42
N ASN A 100 -7.18 4.57 8.38
CA ASN A 100 -6.40 3.34 8.17
C ASN A 100 -4.96 3.64 7.76
N ALA A 101 -4.03 2.76 8.10
CA ALA A 101 -2.61 2.86 7.78
C ALA A 101 -2.00 4.23 8.12
N THR A 102 -2.48 4.87 9.18
CA THR A 102 -2.04 6.20 9.61
C THR A 102 -1.19 6.10 10.86
N ARG A 103 -0.11 6.89 10.89
CA ARG A 103 0.71 7.05 12.09
C ARG A 103 0.01 7.97 13.06
N GLU A 104 -0.06 7.53 14.30
CA GLU A 104 -0.69 8.27 15.39
C GLU A 104 0.32 8.50 16.53
N ASN A 105 0.21 9.65 17.19
CA ASN A 105 1.05 10.00 18.32
C ASN A 105 0.18 10.38 19.49
N PHE A 106 0.42 9.71 20.63
CA PHE A 106 -0.37 9.85 21.85
C PHE A 106 0.49 10.28 23.02
N LYS A 107 -0.15 10.96 23.97
CA LYS A 107 0.35 11.16 25.34
C LYS A 107 -0.83 11.14 26.31
N VAL A 108 -0.53 10.83 27.56
CA VAL A 108 -1.53 10.72 28.63
C VAL A 108 -1.02 11.49 29.84
N ARG A 109 -1.90 12.14 30.58
CA ARG A 109 -1.59 12.67 31.91
C ARG A 109 -2.66 12.26 32.91
N ALA A 110 -2.24 12.07 34.16
CA ALA A 110 -3.15 11.83 35.27
C ALA A 110 -3.72 13.16 35.78
N TYR A 111 -4.88 13.13 36.41
CA TYR A 111 -5.42 14.23 37.16
C TYR A 111 -6.01 13.78 38.50
N LYS A 112 -6.04 14.69 39.47
CA LYS A 112 -6.76 14.58 40.73
C LYS A 112 -7.84 15.65 40.75
N ASN A 113 -9.04 15.30 41.21
CA ASN A 113 -10.09 16.30 41.44
C ASN A 113 -9.88 16.92 42.84
N VAL A 114 -9.72 18.22 42.86
CA VAL A 114 -9.58 19.01 44.09
C VAL A 114 -10.54 20.18 43.99
N ASN A 115 -11.48 20.25 44.92
CA ASN A 115 -12.51 21.30 44.98
C ASN A 115 -13.20 21.54 43.61
N GLY A 116 -13.62 20.46 42.95
CA GLY A 116 -14.31 20.51 41.65
C GLY A 116 -13.43 20.81 40.44
N LYS A 117 -12.13 21.11 40.63
CA LYS A 117 -11.16 21.40 39.56
C LYS A 117 -10.21 20.23 39.36
N LYS A 118 -9.79 20.02 38.10
CA LYS A 118 -8.76 19.02 37.76
C LYS A 118 -7.36 19.60 37.96
N LEU A 119 -6.63 19.04 38.90
CA LEU A 119 -5.19 19.25 39.03
C LEU A 119 -4.46 18.19 38.20
N TYR A 120 -3.67 18.62 37.22
CA TYR A 120 -3.02 17.73 36.28
C TYR A 120 -1.57 17.45 36.64
N GLY A 121 -1.16 16.20 36.51
CA GLY A 121 0.22 15.79 36.52
C GLY A 121 0.93 15.99 35.18
N SER A 122 2.20 15.69 35.18
CA SER A 122 3.02 15.73 33.96
C SER A 122 2.56 14.70 32.92
N TYR A 123 2.75 15.06 31.64
CA TYR A 123 2.46 14.15 30.54
C TYR A 123 3.40 12.94 30.55
N SER A 124 2.88 11.81 30.07
CA SER A 124 3.73 10.67 29.68
C SER A 124 4.73 11.09 28.59
N SER A 125 5.72 10.25 28.35
CA SER A 125 6.47 10.33 27.09
C SER A 125 5.53 10.14 25.90
N ASN A 126 5.90 10.74 24.75
CA ASN A 126 5.15 10.55 23.51
C ASN A 126 5.20 9.08 23.07
N TRP A 127 4.08 8.56 22.60
CA TRP A 127 3.97 7.21 22.09
C TRP A 127 3.52 7.22 20.64
N ASN A 128 4.39 6.73 19.76
CA ASN A 128 4.11 6.59 18.33
C ASN A 128 3.61 5.18 18.03
N THR A 129 2.60 5.08 17.22
CA THR A 129 2.01 3.82 16.76
C THR A 129 1.35 4.04 15.41
N ALA A 130 0.72 3.01 14.82
CA ALA A 130 -0.07 3.17 13.61
C ALA A 130 -1.30 2.26 13.62
N THR A 131 -2.34 2.63 12.90
CA THR A 131 -3.43 1.73 12.56
C THR A 131 -2.99 0.71 11.52
N ASN A 132 -3.62 -0.46 11.51
CA ASN A 132 -3.38 -1.47 10.49
C ASN A 132 -3.82 -0.96 9.11
N PRO A 133 -3.14 -1.37 8.02
CA PRO A 133 -3.67 -1.19 6.68
C PRO A 133 -4.97 -1.97 6.46
N GLN A 134 -5.77 -1.53 5.50
CA GLN A 134 -6.88 -2.33 4.97
C GLN A 134 -6.35 -3.60 4.31
N PRO A 135 -7.19 -4.64 4.14
CA PRO A 135 -6.85 -5.79 3.30
C PRO A 135 -6.54 -5.34 1.87
N CYS A 136 -5.52 -5.93 1.28
CA CYS A 136 -5.22 -5.69 -0.13
C CYS A 136 -6.37 -6.21 -1.01
N LYS A 137 -6.75 -5.41 -2.01
CA LYS A 137 -7.78 -5.74 -3.00
C LYS A 137 -7.17 -5.84 -4.40
N GLY A 138 -7.88 -6.49 -5.31
CA GLY A 138 -7.48 -6.57 -6.70
C GLY A 138 -6.19 -7.37 -6.93
N LEU A 139 -5.79 -8.25 -6.01
CA LEU A 139 -4.70 -9.18 -6.28
C LEU A 139 -5.10 -10.08 -7.43
N LYS A 140 -4.29 -10.06 -8.48
CA LYS A 140 -4.43 -10.89 -9.66
C LYS A 140 -3.07 -11.30 -10.19
N VAL A 141 -3.06 -12.38 -10.94
CA VAL A 141 -1.95 -12.76 -11.81
C VAL A 141 -2.03 -11.85 -13.04
N SER A 142 -0.96 -11.17 -13.39
CA SER A 142 -0.89 -10.24 -14.52
C SER A 142 -0.06 -10.78 -15.67
N SER A 143 0.82 -11.74 -15.44
CA SER A 143 1.58 -12.45 -16.46
C SER A 143 2.06 -13.79 -15.91
N VAL A 144 2.14 -14.80 -16.77
CA VAL A 144 2.61 -16.14 -16.45
C VAL A 144 3.58 -16.60 -17.56
N ASN A 145 4.80 -16.91 -17.18
CA ASN A 145 5.81 -17.53 -18.06
C ASN A 145 6.14 -18.94 -17.57
N SER A 146 7.05 -19.61 -18.24
CA SER A 146 7.49 -20.96 -17.84
C SER A 146 8.23 -20.97 -16.50
N ASP A 147 8.98 -19.94 -16.19
CA ASP A 147 9.81 -19.81 -15.00
C ASP A 147 9.42 -18.69 -14.06
N SER A 148 8.38 -17.91 -14.39
CA SER A 148 8.01 -16.74 -13.61
C SER A 148 6.52 -16.41 -13.62
N ILE A 149 6.05 -15.80 -12.55
CA ILE A 149 4.68 -15.30 -12.38
C ILE A 149 4.75 -13.87 -11.87
N LYS A 150 4.07 -12.96 -12.54
CA LYS A 150 3.91 -11.57 -12.11
C LYS A 150 2.55 -11.36 -11.47
N LEU A 151 2.56 -10.82 -10.28
CA LEU A 151 1.36 -10.44 -9.53
C LEU A 151 1.17 -8.93 -9.60
N SER A 152 -0.09 -8.49 -9.60
CA SER A 152 -0.45 -7.09 -9.48
C SER A 152 -1.65 -6.90 -8.55
N TRP A 153 -1.81 -5.69 -7.98
CA TRP A 153 -2.88 -5.36 -7.04
C TRP A 153 -3.16 -3.87 -6.96
N THR A 154 -4.30 -3.52 -6.37
CA THR A 154 -4.70 -2.13 -6.17
C THR A 154 -3.85 -1.47 -5.08
N LYS A 155 -3.36 -0.26 -5.34
CA LYS A 155 -2.60 0.55 -4.38
C LYS A 155 -3.46 0.93 -3.19
N ILE A 156 -2.90 0.77 -1.98
CA ILE A 156 -3.51 1.26 -0.73
C ILE A 156 -2.47 2.01 0.11
N GLY A 157 -2.93 2.81 1.06
CA GLY A 157 -2.03 3.51 1.99
C GLY A 157 -1.30 2.54 2.90
N CYS A 158 0.00 2.30 2.64
CA CYS A 158 0.86 1.43 3.46
C CYS A 158 2.32 1.84 3.30
N THR A 159 3.23 1.19 4.06
CA THR A 159 4.67 1.40 3.88
C THR A 159 5.24 0.45 2.82
N ASN A 160 4.81 -0.79 2.83
CA ASN A 160 5.18 -1.81 1.85
C ASN A 160 4.14 -2.93 1.83
N TYR A 161 4.26 -3.80 0.85
CA TYR A 161 3.52 -5.05 0.73
C TYR A 161 4.45 -6.22 1.00
N ARG A 162 3.92 -7.29 1.60
CA ARG A 162 4.59 -8.57 1.79
C ARG A 162 3.92 -9.62 0.94
N VAL A 163 4.71 -10.35 0.18
CA VAL A 163 4.26 -11.39 -0.75
C VAL A 163 4.53 -12.75 -0.13
N PHE A 164 3.54 -13.62 -0.19
CA PHE A 164 3.60 -14.97 0.36
C PHE A 164 3.27 -15.99 -0.72
N GLN A 165 4.01 -17.08 -0.72
CA GLN A 165 3.78 -18.28 -1.54
C GLN A 165 3.46 -19.46 -0.63
N TYR A 166 2.57 -20.33 -1.10
CA TYR A 166 2.30 -21.59 -0.43
C TYR A 166 3.36 -22.61 -0.85
N ILE A 167 4.16 -23.10 0.11
CA ILE A 167 5.29 -23.99 -0.13
C ILE A 167 5.24 -25.09 0.92
N SER A 168 5.18 -26.36 0.49
CA SER A 168 5.22 -27.54 1.37
C SER A 168 4.19 -27.46 2.52
N GLY A 169 2.94 -27.08 2.22
CA GLY A 169 1.87 -27.04 3.21
C GLY A 169 1.78 -25.73 4.01
N GLU A 170 2.72 -24.80 3.85
CA GLU A 170 2.79 -23.58 4.63
C GLU A 170 2.91 -22.31 3.78
N TRP A 171 2.44 -21.19 4.34
CA TRP A 171 2.61 -19.88 3.72
C TRP A 171 3.95 -19.26 4.14
N LYS A 172 4.88 -19.14 3.20
CA LYS A 172 6.19 -18.51 3.40
C LYS A 172 6.24 -17.13 2.77
N GLU A 173 6.82 -16.16 3.48
CA GLU A 173 7.08 -14.82 2.92
C GLU A 173 8.25 -14.94 1.94
N ILE A 174 8.00 -14.63 0.66
CA ILE A 174 8.99 -14.71 -0.43
C ILE A 174 9.54 -13.35 -0.84
N GLY A 175 8.93 -12.26 -0.38
CA GLY A 175 9.42 -10.94 -0.69
C GLY A 175 8.57 -9.79 -0.17
N LYS A 176 9.09 -8.60 -0.38
CA LYS A 176 8.45 -7.33 -0.02
C LYS A 176 8.72 -6.28 -1.09
N THR A 177 7.72 -5.42 -1.35
CA THR A 177 7.81 -4.33 -2.33
C THR A 177 7.03 -3.11 -1.87
N THR A 178 7.42 -1.94 -2.35
CA THR A 178 6.65 -0.69 -2.20
C THR A 178 5.74 -0.44 -3.40
N GLY A 179 5.97 -1.15 -4.50
CA GLY A 179 5.16 -1.12 -5.72
C GLY A 179 3.85 -1.89 -5.59
N THR A 180 3.07 -1.89 -6.64
CA THR A 180 1.79 -2.61 -6.76
C THR A 180 1.88 -3.86 -7.63
N SER A 181 3.09 -4.30 -7.91
CA SER A 181 3.37 -5.56 -8.59
C SER A 181 4.61 -6.24 -8.00
N TYR A 182 4.73 -7.54 -8.24
CA TYR A 182 5.88 -8.34 -7.83
C TYR A 182 6.02 -9.54 -8.76
N THR A 183 7.23 -9.74 -9.28
CA THR A 183 7.55 -10.90 -10.13
C THR A 183 8.29 -11.95 -9.31
N ILE A 184 7.76 -13.15 -9.28
CA ILE A 184 8.37 -14.34 -8.72
C ILE A 184 9.11 -15.02 -9.87
N LYS A 185 10.38 -15.35 -9.68
CA LYS A 185 11.24 -15.97 -10.68
C LYS A 185 11.75 -17.33 -10.23
N LYS A 186 12.39 -18.08 -11.12
CA LYS A 186 12.96 -19.41 -10.89
C LYS A 186 11.89 -20.42 -10.44
N LEU A 187 10.75 -20.35 -11.06
CA LEU A 187 9.67 -21.32 -10.88
C LEU A 187 9.90 -22.51 -11.81
N THR A 188 9.31 -23.65 -11.45
CA THR A 188 9.32 -24.84 -12.29
C THR A 188 8.20 -24.75 -13.33
N PRO A 189 8.44 -25.06 -14.61
CA PRO A 189 7.40 -25.10 -15.62
C PRO A 189 6.25 -26.06 -15.27
N GLN A 190 5.06 -25.82 -15.82
CA GLN A 190 3.85 -26.63 -15.68
C GLN A 190 3.47 -26.94 -14.22
N THR A 191 3.78 -26.02 -13.30
CA THR A 191 3.57 -26.21 -11.86
C THR A 191 2.60 -25.15 -11.31
N GLU A 192 1.60 -25.59 -10.54
CA GLU A 192 0.66 -24.69 -9.87
C GLU A 192 1.31 -24.01 -8.65
N TYR A 193 1.17 -22.70 -8.57
CA TYR A 193 1.62 -21.88 -7.46
C TYR A 193 0.47 -21.07 -6.87
N LYS A 194 0.46 -20.90 -5.55
CA LYS A 194 -0.56 -20.13 -4.83
C LYS A 194 0.08 -18.98 -4.08
N PHE A 195 -0.52 -17.80 -4.21
CA PHE A 195 0.01 -16.56 -3.65
C PHE A 195 -1.05 -15.79 -2.87
N LYS A 196 -0.60 -15.05 -1.88
CA LYS A 196 -1.37 -14.00 -1.20
C LYS A 196 -0.43 -12.87 -0.78
N ILE A 197 -1.00 -11.71 -0.53
CA ILE A 197 -0.24 -10.54 -0.08
C ILE A 197 -0.89 -9.94 1.16
N ARG A 198 -0.12 -9.15 1.90
CA ARG A 198 -0.65 -8.23 2.91
C ARG A 198 0.12 -6.92 2.92
N ALA A 199 -0.57 -5.85 3.24
CA ALA A 199 0.05 -4.55 3.44
C ALA A 199 0.65 -4.44 4.84
N CYS A 200 1.71 -3.65 4.96
CA CYS A 200 2.40 -3.34 6.20
C CYS A 200 2.53 -1.83 6.37
N LYS A 201 2.23 -1.33 7.56
CA LYS A 201 2.52 0.05 7.99
C LYS A 201 3.54 0.02 9.12
N LYS A 202 4.57 0.84 9.00
CA LYS A 202 5.56 1.06 10.07
C LYS A 202 5.16 2.28 10.90
N ASP A 203 5.24 2.19 12.21
CA ASP A 203 4.91 3.29 13.14
C ASP A 203 6.00 4.35 13.21
N ASP A 204 7.29 3.99 13.06
CA ASP A 204 8.42 4.92 13.03
C ASP A 204 9.46 4.48 11.98
N LYS A 205 10.33 5.43 11.57
CA LYS A 205 11.46 5.17 10.67
C LYS A 205 12.61 4.42 11.38
N LYS A 206 12.78 4.60 12.67
CA LYS A 206 13.94 4.09 13.44
C LYS A 206 13.64 2.84 14.29
N LYS A 207 12.47 2.76 14.94
CA LYS A 207 12.01 1.59 15.70
C LYS A 207 10.71 1.09 15.09
N CYS A 208 10.83 0.13 14.20
CA CYS A 208 9.70 -0.30 13.38
C CYS A 208 8.93 -1.43 14.02
N ASN A 209 7.86 -1.12 14.76
CA ASN A 209 6.79 -2.11 14.88
C ASN A 209 6.02 -2.13 13.56
N ASN A 210 5.80 -3.32 13.05
CA ASN A 210 5.03 -3.51 11.84
C ASN A 210 3.57 -3.72 12.19
N HIS A 211 2.70 -2.92 11.60
CA HIS A 211 1.25 -3.08 11.68
C HIS A 211 0.77 -3.72 10.38
N TYR A 212 0.20 -4.90 10.48
CA TYR A 212 -0.17 -5.71 9.32
C TYR A 212 -1.67 -5.65 9.07
N GLY A 213 -2.04 -5.42 7.82
CA GLY A 213 -3.38 -5.69 7.32
C GLY A 213 -3.67 -7.20 7.27
N LYS A 214 -4.94 -7.56 7.10
CA LYS A 214 -5.32 -8.93 6.77
C LYS A 214 -4.73 -9.31 5.41
N HIS A 215 -4.50 -10.60 5.19
CA HIS A 215 -4.09 -11.11 3.89
C HIS A 215 -5.18 -10.87 2.84
N SER A 216 -4.77 -10.75 1.58
CA SER A 216 -5.67 -10.78 0.42
C SER A 216 -6.37 -12.15 0.30
N LYS A 217 -7.31 -12.26 -0.63
CA LYS A 217 -7.70 -13.55 -1.19
C LYS A 217 -6.46 -14.21 -1.81
N VAL A 218 -6.48 -15.54 -1.89
CA VAL A 218 -5.47 -16.35 -2.57
C VAL A 218 -5.72 -16.25 -4.06
N VAL A 219 -4.64 -16.15 -4.83
CA VAL A 219 -4.64 -16.39 -6.29
C VAL A 219 -3.76 -17.58 -6.59
N ALA A 220 -4.13 -18.35 -7.61
CA ALA A 220 -3.35 -19.46 -8.10
C ALA A 220 -3.06 -19.26 -9.59
N ALA A 221 -1.91 -19.76 -10.04
CA ALA A 221 -1.57 -19.85 -11.45
C ALA A 221 -0.63 -21.03 -11.66
N THR A 222 -0.75 -21.67 -12.83
CA THR A 222 0.17 -22.70 -13.30
C THR A 222 1.14 -22.04 -14.28
N THR A 223 2.45 -22.22 -14.05
CA THR A 223 3.49 -21.79 -15.00
C THR A 223 3.30 -22.48 -16.34
N ARG A 224 3.65 -21.78 -17.42
CA ARG A 224 3.55 -22.33 -18.77
C ARG A 224 4.57 -23.47 -18.97
N SER A 225 4.43 -24.19 -20.07
CA SER A 225 5.48 -25.07 -20.57
C SER A 225 6.76 -24.27 -20.81
N ASP A 226 7.91 -24.89 -20.72
CA ASP A 226 9.20 -24.36 -21.19
C ASP A 226 9.37 -24.45 -22.70
N LYS A 227 8.40 -25.07 -23.37
CA LYS A 227 8.32 -25.15 -24.82
C LYS A 227 7.10 -24.39 -25.31
N ILE A 228 7.30 -23.57 -26.34
CA ILE A 228 6.20 -22.94 -27.06
C ILE A 228 5.46 -24.04 -27.81
N THR A 229 4.16 -24.13 -27.60
CA THR A 229 3.29 -25.08 -28.30
C THR A 229 2.61 -24.42 -29.50
N GLN A 230 2.09 -25.23 -30.43
CA GLN A 230 1.28 -24.70 -31.52
C GLN A 230 0.07 -23.91 -30.98
N ALA A 231 -0.55 -24.35 -29.88
CA ALA A 231 -1.65 -23.62 -29.25
C ALA A 231 -1.24 -22.22 -28.75
N ASP A 232 0.00 -22.06 -28.24
CA ASP A 232 0.53 -20.73 -27.85
C ASP A 232 0.72 -19.84 -29.07
N ILE A 233 1.17 -20.39 -30.19
CA ILE A 233 1.33 -19.66 -31.46
C ILE A 233 -0.03 -19.24 -32.00
N ASP A 234 -1.01 -20.13 -32.02
CA ASP A 234 -2.37 -19.86 -32.48
C ASP A 234 -3.05 -18.77 -31.63
N ALA A 235 -2.86 -18.84 -30.31
CA ALA A 235 -3.36 -17.81 -29.39
C ALA A 235 -2.71 -16.45 -29.63
N MET A 236 -1.39 -16.40 -29.85
CA MET A 236 -0.67 -15.17 -30.18
C MET A 236 -1.16 -14.60 -31.52
N LYS A 237 -1.31 -15.44 -32.54
CA LYS A 237 -1.85 -15.05 -33.85
C LYS A 237 -3.24 -14.43 -33.71
N ALA A 238 -4.14 -15.08 -32.98
CA ALA A 238 -5.49 -14.57 -32.75
C ALA A 238 -5.48 -13.20 -32.03
N GLU A 239 -4.63 -13.04 -31.00
CA GLU A 239 -4.49 -11.79 -30.27
C GLU A 239 -3.95 -10.65 -31.15
N LEU A 240 -2.93 -10.92 -31.95
CA LEU A 240 -2.32 -9.93 -32.87
C LEU A 240 -3.26 -9.56 -34.00
N THR A 241 -3.99 -10.52 -34.55
CA THR A 241 -5.04 -10.27 -35.58
C THR A 241 -6.15 -9.38 -35.02
N ALA A 242 -6.66 -9.68 -33.81
CA ALA A 242 -7.66 -8.86 -33.15
C ALA A 242 -7.15 -7.44 -32.89
N TYR A 243 -5.89 -7.30 -32.47
CA TYR A 243 -5.26 -6.00 -32.26
C TYR A 243 -5.12 -5.19 -33.55
N SER A 244 -4.69 -5.82 -34.65
CA SER A 244 -4.62 -5.17 -35.98
C SER A 244 -5.99 -4.73 -36.48
N ARG A 245 -7.03 -5.55 -36.27
CA ARG A 245 -8.42 -5.18 -36.64
C ARG A 245 -8.94 -3.98 -35.85
N GLU A 246 -8.64 -3.91 -34.56
CA GLU A 246 -8.98 -2.76 -33.71
C GLU A 246 -8.35 -1.48 -34.28
N LYS A 247 -7.07 -1.53 -34.65
CA LYS A 247 -6.37 -0.38 -35.25
C LYS A 247 -6.93 0.01 -36.61
N ALA A 248 -7.18 -0.97 -37.48
CA ALA A 248 -7.79 -0.71 -38.80
C ALA A 248 -9.17 -0.08 -38.68
N THR A 249 -10.01 -0.54 -37.75
CA THR A 249 -11.31 0.05 -37.46
C THR A 249 -11.19 1.49 -37.01
N TYR A 250 -10.26 1.77 -36.08
CA TYR A 250 -10.00 3.14 -35.63
C TYR A 250 -9.60 4.07 -36.78
N ILE A 251 -8.71 3.64 -37.68
CA ILE A 251 -8.28 4.42 -38.84
C ILE A 251 -9.47 4.69 -39.79
N LYS A 252 -10.25 3.66 -40.09
CA LYS A 252 -11.45 3.82 -40.98
C LYS A 252 -12.44 4.84 -40.41
N GLU A 253 -12.63 4.88 -39.10
CA GLU A 253 -13.57 5.80 -38.46
C GLU A 253 -13.06 7.24 -38.39
N HIS A 254 -11.76 7.46 -38.35
CA HIS A 254 -11.16 8.77 -38.07
C HIS A 254 -10.48 9.42 -39.26
N TYR A 255 -10.18 8.68 -40.33
CA TYR A 255 -9.50 9.20 -41.53
C TYR A 255 -10.36 9.06 -42.76
N THR A 256 -10.84 10.17 -43.27
CA THR A 256 -11.76 10.24 -44.46
C THR A 256 -11.06 10.04 -45.80
N GLU A 257 -9.74 10.10 -45.88
CA GLU A 257 -8.98 9.96 -47.15
C GLU A 257 -8.66 8.52 -47.54
N PHE A 258 -9.16 7.57 -46.77
CA PHE A 258 -8.93 6.14 -46.93
C PHE A 258 -9.24 5.57 -48.32
N TRP A 259 -10.19 6.13 -49.02
CA TRP A 259 -10.69 5.71 -50.33
C TRP A 259 -9.84 6.18 -51.52
N LYS A 260 -8.74 6.89 -51.25
CA LYS A 260 -7.94 7.52 -52.29
C LYS A 260 -7.15 6.53 -53.17
N TYR A 261 -7.02 5.29 -52.69
CA TYR A 261 -6.19 4.24 -53.32
C TYR A 261 -6.98 3.12 -54.00
N GLY A 262 -8.28 3.28 -54.19
CA GLY A 262 -9.09 2.35 -54.99
C GLY A 262 -9.41 1.01 -54.33
N ILE A 263 -9.32 0.92 -53.03
CA ILE A 263 -9.68 -0.29 -52.29
C ILE A 263 -11.18 -0.21 -51.98
N ASP A 264 -11.97 -0.98 -52.71
CA ASP A 264 -13.44 -0.96 -52.64
C ASP A 264 -13.99 -1.99 -51.67
N TYR A 265 -13.60 -1.91 -50.38
CA TYR A 265 -14.17 -2.75 -49.35
C TYR A 265 -15.11 -1.97 -48.44
N ASN A 266 -16.31 -2.53 -48.25
CA ASN A 266 -17.32 -1.86 -47.44
C ASN A 266 -17.11 -2.01 -45.96
N THR A 267 -16.40 -3.07 -45.52
CA THR A 267 -16.15 -3.33 -44.10
C THR A 267 -14.71 -3.75 -43.83
N VAL A 268 -14.25 -3.55 -42.58
CA VAL A 268 -12.94 -4.01 -42.13
C VAL A 268 -12.86 -5.55 -42.14
N GLU A 269 -13.96 -6.24 -41.88
CA GLU A 269 -14.10 -7.68 -41.96
C GLU A 269 -13.88 -8.21 -43.38
N GLU A 270 -14.44 -7.56 -44.40
CA GLU A 270 -14.21 -7.93 -45.82
C GLU A 270 -12.74 -7.78 -46.18
N LEU A 271 -12.09 -6.67 -45.77
CA LEU A 271 -10.68 -6.45 -45.99
C LEU A 271 -9.84 -7.54 -45.36
N PHE A 272 -10.05 -7.84 -44.06
CA PHE A 272 -9.28 -8.89 -43.36
C PHE A 272 -9.52 -10.27 -43.92
N SER A 273 -10.76 -10.60 -44.32
CA SER A 273 -11.10 -11.87 -44.96
C SER A 273 -10.38 -12.07 -46.30
N MET A 274 -10.27 -10.99 -47.10
CA MET A 274 -9.49 -11.03 -48.34
C MET A 274 -8.03 -11.25 -48.05
N LEU A 275 -7.45 -10.48 -47.12
CA LEU A 275 -6.03 -10.59 -46.78
C LEU A 275 -5.68 -11.97 -46.22
N GLU A 276 -6.57 -12.56 -45.40
CA GLU A 276 -6.41 -13.94 -44.91
C GLU A 276 -6.44 -15.01 -46.00
N ASN A 277 -7.24 -14.77 -47.07
CA ASN A 277 -7.36 -15.70 -48.19
C ASN A 277 -6.28 -15.55 -49.28
N GLU A 278 -5.78 -14.32 -49.48
CA GLU A 278 -4.84 -14.01 -50.55
C GLU A 278 -3.38 -13.98 -50.10
N SER A 279 -3.13 -13.76 -48.80
CA SER A 279 -1.77 -13.68 -48.27
C SER A 279 -1.25 -15.08 -47.92
N THR A 280 -0.71 -15.76 -48.91
CA THR A 280 0.20 -16.88 -48.63
C THR A 280 1.65 -16.38 -48.66
N PRO A 281 2.60 -17.04 -47.97
CA PRO A 281 4.02 -16.68 -48.00
C PRO A 281 4.60 -16.60 -49.45
N GLU A 282 3.99 -17.34 -50.36
CA GLU A 282 4.40 -17.42 -51.77
C GLU A 282 3.86 -16.27 -52.62
N ASN A 283 2.75 -15.63 -52.21
CA ASN A 283 2.08 -14.55 -52.97
C ASN A 283 2.30 -13.15 -52.38
N SER A 284 3.03 -13.00 -51.26
CA SER A 284 3.30 -11.70 -50.68
C SER A 284 4.35 -10.95 -51.47
N SER A 285 3.94 -10.16 -52.45
CA SER A 285 4.83 -9.33 -53.27
C SER A 285 5.36 -8.05 -52.57
N TYR A 286 4.88 -7.76 -51.38
CA TYR A 286 5.28 -6.63 -50.54
C TYR A 286 5.24 -7.01 -49.06
N SER A 287 6.40 -7.45 -48.56
CA SER A 287 6.51 -7.72 -47.14
C SER A 287 7.82 -7.23 -46.58
N ASP A 288 7.79 -6.27 -45.69
CA ASP A 288 8.85 -6.15 -44.71
C ASP A 288 8.70 -7.32 -43.75
N VAL A 289 9.49 -8.39 -43.96
CA VAL A 289 9.50 -9.56 -43.11
C VAL A 289 10.32 -9.24 -41.87
N TYR A 290 9.66 -8.95 -40.75
CA TYR A 290 10.34 -8.83 -39.46
C TYR A 290 10.55 -10.22 -38.87
N THR A 291 11.75 -10.76 -38.99
CA THR A 291 12.13 -12.00 -38.32
C THR A 291 12.61 -11.68 -36.92
N ILE A 292 11.80 -11.99 -35.92
CA ILE A 292 12.22 -11.93 -34.52
C ILE A 292 12.65 -13.35 -34.14
N GLN A 293 13.90 -13.52 -33.70
CA GLN A 293 14.31 -14.78 -33.10
C GLN A 293 13.53 -14.98 -31.81
N PHE A 294 12.75 -16.05 -31.75
CA PHE A 294 12.08 -16.46 -30.54
C PHE A 294 13.13 -16.87 -29.50
N ASP A 295 13.21 -16.14 -28.42
CA ASP A 295 13.64 -16.73 -27.17
C ASP A 295 12.50 -17.65 -26.71
N GLU A 296 12.71 -18.97 -26.78
CA GLU A 296 11.70 -20.02 -26.54
C GLU A 296 10.96 -19.91 -25.19
N LYS A 297 11.26 -18.89 -24.40
CA LYS A 297 10.75 -18.72 -23.04
C LYS A 297 9.75 -17.59 -22.87
N ASN A 298 9.44 -16.77 -23.88
CA ASN A 298 8.75 -15.52 -23.60
C ASN A 298 7.77 -15.04 -24.68
N ILE A 299 6.73 -15.84 -24.94
CA ILE A 299 5.67 -15.51 -25.92
C ILE A 299 4.95 -14.18 -25.61
N ASP A 300 4.82 -13.81 -24.32
CA ASP A 300 4.15 -12.57 -23.93
C ASP A 300 5.00 -11.33 -24.31
N ASP A 301 6.31 -11.39 -24.11
CA ASP A 301 7.21 -10.30 -24.51
C ASP A 301 7.25 -10.17 -26.05
N MET A 302 7.12 -11.27 -26.75
CA MET A 302 7.04 -11.28 -28.20
C MET A 302 5.74 -10.69 -28.71
N THR A 303 4.61 -11.11 -28.15
CA THR A 303 3.31 -10.50 -28.47
C THR A 303 3.37 -8.99 -28.26
N LYS A 304 4.03 -8.52 -27.20
CA LYS A 304 4.23 -7.11 -26.93
C LYS A 304 5.07 -6.42 -28.00
N ILE A 305 6.20 -7.02 -28.39
CA ILE A 305 7.09 -6.48 -29.44
C ILE A 305 6.33 -6.35 -30.76
N PHE A 306 5.55 -7.38 -31.14
CA PHE A 306 4.73 -7.31 -32.35
C PHE A 306 3.67 -6.22 -32.27
N LYS A 307 3.00 -6.01 -31.13
CA LYS A 307 2.07 -4.90 -30.98
C LYS A 307 2.74 -3.53 -31.09
N GLU A 308 3.94 -3.38 -30.52
CA GLU A 308 4.73 -2.16 -30.65
C GLU A 308 5.13 -1.90 -32.11
N GLN A 309 5.42 -2.95 -32.88
CA GLN A 309 5.69 -2.84 -34.31
C GLN A 309 4.44 -2.48 -35.10
N ILE A 310 3.32 -3.11 -34.84
CA ILE A 310 2.02 -2.74 -35.43
C ILE A 310 1.72 -1.25 -35.18
N ASP A 311 1.87 -0.78 -33.94
CA ASP A 311 1.67 0.64 -33.59
C ASP A 311 2.64 1.58 -34.32
N TYR A 312 3.90 1.16 -34.52
CA TYR A 312 4.89 1.93 -35.23
C TYR A 312 4.50 2.11 -36.69
N GLU A 313 4.11 1.03 -37.37
CA GLU A 313 3.72 1.06 -38.78
C GLU A 313 2.47 1.88 -39.01
N TYR A 314 1.45 1.74 -38.14
CA TYR A 314 0.24 2.58 -38.20
C TYR A 314 0.54 4.08 -38.02
N LYS A 315 1.59 4.43 -37.26
CA LYS A 315 2.02 5.84 -37.11
C LYS A 315 2.80 6.33 -38.31
N LYS A 316 3.57 5.47 -38.96
CA LYS A 316 4.41 5.80 -40.12
C LYS A 316 3.59 5.99 -41.38
N ASN A 317 2.57 5.15 -41.58
CA ASN A 317 1.77 5.10 -42.77
C ASN A 317 0.29 5.11 -42.36
N ASN A 318 -0.36 6.27 -42.36
CA ASN A 318 -1.77 6.41 -41.96
C ASN A 318 -2.77 5.58 -42.81
N ASP A 319 -2.30 4.96 -43.92
CA ASP A 319 -3.10 4.32 -44.95
C ASP A 319 -2.87 2.81 -45.02
N VAL A 320 -2.28 2.18 -43.97
CA VAL A 320 -1.81 0.80 -44.08
C VAL A 320 -2.52 -0.14 -43.12
N TYR A 321 -3.01 -1.25 -43.67
CA TYR A 321 -3.59 -2.38 -42.93
C TYR A 321 -2.59 -3.51 -42.81
N TYR A 322 -2.59 -4.18 -41.64
CA TYR A 322 -1.68 -5.28 -41.38
C TYR A 322 -2.44 -6.54 -41.02
N VAL A 323 -2.06 -7.65 -41.67
CA VAL A 323 -2.37 -8.99 -41.25
C VAL A 323 -1.12 -9.67 -40.76
N VAL A 324 -1.15 -10.20 -39.55
CA VAL A 324 0.00 -10.89 -38.96
C VAL A 324 -0.15 -12.38 -39.15
N TYR A 325 0.76 -12.99 -39.93
CA TYR A 325 0.89 -14.43 -40.03
C TYR A 325 2.02 -14.94 -39.17
N VAL A 326 1.73 -15.95 -38.37
CA VAL A 326 2.72 -16.66 -37.58
C VAL A 326 2.80 -18.09 -38.09
N GLU A 327 3.95 -18.46 -38.66
CA GLU A 327 4.19 -19.80 -39.14
C GLU A 327 5.22 -20.53 -38.28
N THR A 328 5.04 -21.85 -38.12
CA THR A 328 6.06 -22.73 -37.55
C THR A 328 7.00 -23.22 -38.66
N CYS A 329 8.30 -23.21 -38.41
CA CYS A 329 9.26 -23.80 -39.34
C CYS A 329 8.95 -25.29 -39.58
N PRO A 330 9.00 -25.78 -40.83
CA PRO A 330 8.68 -27.16 -41.17
C PRO A 330 9.52 -28.23 -40.47
N ASP A 331 10.70 -27.86 -39.96
CA ASP A 331 11.65 -28.75 -39.29
C ASP A 331 11.48 -28.78 -37.76
N GLY A 332 10.43 -28.11 -37.23
CA GLY A 332 10.08 -28.15 -35.81
C GLY A 332 11.09 -27.53 -34.85
N HIS A 333 12.18 -26.98 -35.37
CA HIS A 333 13.26 -26.40 -34.53
C HIS A 333 13.24 -24.87 -34.41
N ARG A 334 12.45 -24.18 -35.22
CA ARG A 334 12.30 -22.74 -35.17
C ARG A 334 10.85 -22.34 -35.40
N VAL A 335 10.26 -21.71 -34.42
CA VAL A 335 9.09 -20.91 -34.67
C VAL A 335 9.59 -19.67 -35.39
N ASN A 336 9.31 -19.54 -36.67
CA ASN A 336 9.57 -18.34 -37.43
C ASN A 336 8.24 -17.55 -37.41
N PRO A 337 8.07 -16.55 -36.56
CA PRO A 337 7.04 -15.58 -36.80
C PRO A 337 7.50 -14.79 -38.01
N ASN A 338 6.98 -15.11 -39.16
CA ASN A 338 6.98 -14.18 -40.27
C ASN A 338 5.68 -13.38 -40.12
N PRO A 339 5.70 -12.18 -39.52
CA PRO A 339 4.60 -11.27 -39.76
C PRO A 339 4.71 -10.95 -41.27
N CYS A 340 3.87 -11.56 -42.06
CA CYS A 340 3.65 -11.08 -43.41
C CYS A 340 2.82 -9.81 -43.26
N TRP A 341 3.49 -8.67 -43.41
CA TRP A 341 2.81 -7.39 -43.50
C TRP A 341 2.34 -7.24 -44.93
N ALA A 342 1.07 -7.40 -45.18
CA ALA A 342 0.51 -6.95 -46.45
C ALA A 342 0.20 -5.44 -46.29
N VAL A 343 0.99 -4.64 -46.95
CA VAL A 343 0.75 -3.20 -47.12
C VAL A 343 -0.06 -3.06 -48.39
N TYR A 344 -1.32 -2.61 -48.29
CA TYR A 344 -2.13 -2.19 -49.40
C TYR A 344 -2.36 -0.71 -49.32
#